data_d76933a73149a555ce8a2bf64246f5cd
#
_entry.id   d76933a73149a555ce8a2bf64246f5cd
#
_cell.length_a   1.000
_cell.length_b   1.000
_cell.length_c   1.000
_cell.angle_alpha   90.00
_cell.angle_beta   90.00
_cell.angle_gamma   90.00
#
_symmetry.space_group_name_H-M   'P 1'
#
loop_
_entity.id
_entity.type
_entity.pdbx_description
1 polymer ?
#
loop_
_entity_poly.entity_id
_entity_poly.type
_entity_poly.pdbx_seq_one_letter_code
_entity_poly.pdbx_strand_id
1 'polypeptide(L)'
;MRVELIENYLEELLPNPKCELEYSKDYELLIAITLSAQTTDKRVNKVTKELFNKYDTLEKLKDTNIDDLKSIVRELGSYNKKALYIKEIARIIVDDYNGIMPRKRKDLEKMPGVGRKTVNVLFGELEIEPNIAVDTHVTRVSKRLGLAKENDDVYEIEMKLRRKFKRDTWNKRHKQLVLFGRYYCKAIKPECDTCKLKNICKEKNKK
;
A
#
# COMPACT_ATOMS: atom_id res chain seq x y z
N MET A 1 -16.87 7.46 -20.96
CA MET A 1 -15.79 7.79 -21.96
C MET A 1 -14.40 7.94 -21.34
N ARG A 2 -14.03 8.99 -20.54
CA ARG A 2 -12.64 9.10 -19.97
C ARG A 2 -12.26 7.97 -19.01
N VAL A 3 -13.13 7.66 -18.05
CA VAL A 3 -12.89 6.60 -17.05
C VAL A 3 -12.78 5.26 -17.73
N GLU A 4 -13.66 4.94 -18.63
CA GLU A 4 -13.67 3.73 -19.43
C GLU A 4 -12.38 3.53 -20.25
N LEU A 5 -11.88 4.59 -20.91
CA LEU A 5 -10.59 4.52 -21.61
C LEU A 5 -9.43 4.19 -20.67
N ILE A 6 -9.46 4.77 -19.45
CA ILE A 6 -8.45 4.49 -18.42
C ILE A 6 -8.57 3.03 -17.96
N GLU A 7 -9.77 2.56 -17.66
CA GLU A 7 -10.02 1.18 -17.21
C GLU A 7 -9.57 0.17 -18.25
N ASN A 8 -9.95 0.36 -19.52
CA ASN A 8 -9.57 -0.54 -20.60
C ASN A 8 -8.06 -0.60 -20.80
N TYR A 9 -7.37 0.53 -20.76
CA TYR A 9 -5.90 0.55 -20.88
C TYR A 9 -5.20 -0.08 -19.67
N LEU A 10 -5.69 0.19 -18.45
CA LEU A 10 -5.15 -0.46 -17.25
C LEU A 10 -5.41 -1.97 -17.27
N GLU A 11 -6.54 -2.41 -17.82
CA GLU A 11 -6.86 -3.84 -17.95
C GLU A 11 -5.97 -4.53 -18.99
N GLU A 12 -5.71 -3.87 -20.12
CA GLU A 12 -4.78 -4.37 -21.13
C GLU A 12 -3.35 -4.49 -20.61
N LEU A 13 -2.88 -3.45 -19.89
CA LEU A 13 -1.50 -3.34 -19.45
C LEU A 13 -1.20 -4.20 -18.21
N LEU A 14 -2.16 -4.30 -17.30
CA LEU A 14 -2.05 -4.93 -15.99
C LEU A 14 -3.30 -5.78 -15.68
N PRO A 15 -3.54 -6.87 -16.44
CA PRO A 15 -4.77 -7.66 -16.28
C PRO A 15 -4.88 -8.34 -14.91
N ASN A 16 -3.75 -8.76 -14.33
CA ASN A 16 -3.67 -9.48 -13.06
C ASN A 16 -2.68 -8.79 -12.09
N PRO A 17 -3.00 -7.58 -11.60
CA PRO A 17 -2.10 -6.84 -10.72
C PRO A 17 -2.01 -7.52 -9.35
N LYS A 18 -0.78 -7.73 -8.85
CA LYS A 18 -0.52 -8.33 -7.53
C LYS A 18 0.11 -7.33 -6.57
N CYS A 19 -0.07 -7.54 -5.28
CA CYS A 19 0.73 -6.89 -4.27
C CYS A 19 2.18 -7.35 -4.38
N GLU A 20 3.12 -6.42 -4.24
CA GLU A 20 4.55 -6.74 -4.33
C GLU A 20 5.18 -7.03 -2.95
N LEU A 21 4.43 -6.83 -1.87
CA LEU A 21 4.85 -7.26 -0.53
C LEU A 21 4.66 -8.77 -0.38
N GLU A 22 5.69 -9.42 0.15
CA GLU A 22 5.69 -10.87 0.44
C GLU A 22 5.23 -11.12 1.87
N TYR A 23 4.27 -12.03 2.04
CA TYR A 23 3.73 -12.43 3.34
C TYR A 23 3.11 -13.82 3.26
N SER A 24 3.02 -14.49 4.40
CA SER A 24 2.34 -15.79 4.55
C SER A 24 1.15 -15.71 5.51
N LYS A 25 1.16 -14.73 6.41
CA LYS A 25 0.13 -14.54 7.44
C LYS A 25 -0.39 -13.11 7.41
N ASP A 26 -1.64 -12.91 7.82
CA ASP A 26 -2.28 -11.58 7.78
C ASP A 26 -1.55 -10.51 8.58
N TYR A 27 -1.02 -10.88 9.76
CA TYR A 27 -0.24 -9.94 10.56
C TYR A 27 1.12 -9.59 9.94
N GLU A 28 1.70 -10.51 9.17
CA GLU A 28 2.93 -10.26 8.42
C GLU A 28 2.70 -9.17 7.36
N LEU A 29 1.55 -9.25 6.65
CA LEU A 29 1.15 -8.20 5.72
C LEU A 29 0.94 -6.85 6.41
N LEU A 30 0.24 -6.82 7.57
CA LEU A 30 0.05 -5.59 8.34
C LEU A 30 1.39 -4.95 8.72
N ILE A 31 2.31 -5.75 9.23
CA ILE A 31 3.66 -5.31 9.58
C ILE A 31 4.41 -4.81 8.33
N ALA A 32 4.40 -5.57 7.23
CA ALA A 32 5.07 -5.21 5.98
C ALA A 32 4.55 -3.88 5.42
N ILE A 33 3.22 -3.66 5.38
CA ILE A 33 2.62 -2.39 4.97
C ILE A 33 3.07 -1.24 5.90
N THR A 34 3.10 -1.47 7.20
CA THR A 34 3.54 -0.46 8.17
C THR A 34 5.02 -0.10 7.97
N LEU A 35 5.85 -1.08 7.66
CA LEU A 35 7.28 -0.90 7.36
C LEU A 35 7.53 -0.23 6.02
N SER A 36 6.59 -0.30 5.06
CA SER A 36 6.75 0.26 3.71
C SER A 36 6.74 1.79 3.66
N ALA A 37 6.43 2.47 4.78
CA ALA A 37 6.49 3.92 4.85
C ALA A 37 7.88 4.45 4.49
N GLN A 38 7.95 5.28 3.42
CA GLN A 38 9.16 5.92 2.89
C GLN A 38 10.28 4.94 2.48
N THR A 39 9.91 3.73 2.08
CA THR A 39 10.87 2.74 1.57
C THR A 39 10.24 1.91 0.44
N THR A 40 11.06 1.16 -0.29
CA THR A 40 10.60 0.33 -1.42
C THR A 40 10.17 -1.05 -0.93
N ASP A 41 9.17 -1.66 -1.61
CA ASP A 41 8.70 -3.01 -1.28
C ASP A 41 9.83 -4.04 -1.35
N LYS A 42 10.75 -3.91 -2.30
CA LYS A 42 11.95 -4.78 -2.38
C LYS A 42 12.80 -4.77 -1.10
N ARG A 43 13.00 -3.58 -0.49
CA ARG A 43 13.73 -3.48 0.79
C ARG A 43 12.90 -4.03 1.94
N VAL A 44 11.59 -3.77 1.93
CA VAL A 44 10.69 -4.35 2.94
C VAL A 44 10.76 -5.86 2.89
N ASN A 45 10.58 -6.48 1.71
CA ASN A 45 10.61 -7.93 1.55
C ASN A 45 11.93 -8.56 2.02
N LYS A 46 13.08 -7.93 1.70
CA LYS A 46 14.38 -8.39 2.21
C LYS A 46 14.40 -8.46 3.74
N VAL A 47 13.94 -7.41 4.39
CA VAL A 47 13.95 -7.27 5.85
C VAL A 47 12.89 -8.16 6.51
N THR A 48 11.67 -8.19 5.96
CA THR A 48 10.58 -9.00 6.53
C THR A 48 10.83 -10.50 6.38
N LYS A 49 11.52 -10.93 5.33
CA LYS A 49 11.97 -12.31 5.18
C LYS A 49 12.90 -12.74 6.32
N GLU A 50 13.87 -11.92 6.68
CA GLU A 50 14.75 -12.15 7.83
C GLU A 50 13.96 -12.13 9.15
N LEU A 51 13.10 -11.10 9.31
CA LEU A 51 12.29 -10.89 10.51
C LEU A 51 11.40 -12.10 10.80
N PHE A 52 10.62 -12.55 9.81
CA PHE A 52 9.64 -13.63 10.00
C PHE A 52 10.28 -15.03 10.01
N ASN A 53 11.46 -15.20 9.42
CA ASN A 53 12.24 -16.42 9.59
C ASN A 53 12.81 -16.56 11.02
N LYS A 54 13.20 -15.45 11.64
CA LYS A 54 13.73 -15.44 13.02
C LYS A 54 12.60 -15.45 14.06
N TYR A 55 11.51 -14.76 13.79
CA TYR A 55 10.35 -14.59 14.68
C TYR A 55 9.07 -14.96 13.94
N ASP A 56 8.79 -16.25 13.85
CA ASP A 56 7.70 -16.85 13.05
C ASP A 56 6.32 -16.78 13.71
N THR A 57 6.23 -16.24 14.95
CA THR A 57 4.95 -16.05 15.67
C THR A 57 4.86 -14.63 16.26
N LEU A 58 3.62 -14.21 16.57
CA LEU A 58 3.37 -12.93 17.22
C LEU A 58 3.96 -12.87 18.62
N GLU A 59 3.92 -13.98 19.37
CA GLU A 59 4.50 -14.09 20.71
C GLU A 59 6.01 -13.85 20.67
N LYS A 60 6.72 -14.48 19.75
CA LYS A 60 8.16 -14.25 19.57
C LYS A 60 8.47 -12.80 19.20
N LEU A 61 7.65 -12.14 18.35
CA LEU A 61 7.81 -10.72 18.01
C LEU A 61 7.56 -9.82 19.21
N LYS A 62 6.54 -10.12 20.02
CA LYS A 62 6.18 -9.39 21.24
C LYS A 62 7.31 -9.48 22.29
N ASP A 63 7.83 -10.68 22.52
CA ASP A 63 8.76 -10.96 23.62
C ASP A 63 10.22 -10.65 23.28
N THR A 64 10.53 -10.40 22.00
CA THR A 64 11.90 -10.14 21.55
C THR A 64 12.47 -8.84 22.11
N ASN A 65 13.81 -8.79 22.22
CA ASN A 65 14.52 -7.55 22.57
C ASN A 65 14.33 -6.52 21.46
N ILE A 66 14.04 -5.28 21.85
CA ILE A 66 13.85 -4.17 20.92
C ILE A 66 15.09 -3.88 20.07
N ASP A 67 16.29 -4.08 20.60
CA ASP A 67 17.53 -3.82 19.87
C ASP A 67 17.79 -4.87 18.77
N ASP A 68 17.31 -6.09 18.94
CA ASP A 68 17.30 -7.10 17.88
C ASP A 68 16.40 -6.68 16.73
N LEU A 69 15.19 -6.18 17.02
CA LEU A 69 14.28 -5.64 15.98
C LEU A 69 14.90 -4.43 15.28
N LYS A 70 15.50 -3.49 16.02
CA LYS A 70 16.19 -2.33 15.43
C LYS A 70 17.32 -2.76 14.49
N SER A 71 18.08 -3.79 14.86
CA SER A 71 19.16 -4.33 14.03
C SER A 71 18.61 -4.84 12.70
N ILE A 72 17.55 -5.66 12.72
CA ILE A 72 16.95 -6.24 11.52
C ILE A 72 16.36 -5.16 10.61
N VAL A 73 15.61 -4.19 11.17
CA VAL A 73 14.93 -3.16 10.36
C VAL A 73 15.78 -1.92 10.06
N ARG A 74 17.08 -1.94 10.37
CA ARG A 74 17.99 -0.79 10.28
C ARG A 74 18.02 -0.16 8.88
N GLU A 75 17.92 -0.99 7.83
CA GLU A 75 17.95 -0.52 6.42
C GLU A 75 16.69 0.27 6.00
N LEU A 76 15.62 0.26 6.80
CA LEU A 76 14.31 0.80 6.36
C LEU A 76 14.09 2.29 6.65
N GLY A 77 15.07 3.00 7.16
CA GLY A 77 14.86 4.39 7.63
C GLY A 77 13.86 4.47 8.79
N SER A 78 13.98 5.47 9.64
CA SER A 78 13.16 5.59 10.88
C SER A 78 13.06 4.27 11.68
N TYR A 79 14.09 3.46 11.63
CA TYR A 79 14.11 2.10 12.13
C TYR A 79 13.75 1.99 13.63
N ASN A 80 14.12 2.97 14.45
CA ASN A 80 13.75 3.01 15.86
C ASN A 80 12.22 2.98 16.05
N LYS A 81 11.48 3.82 15.29
CA LYS A 81 10.01 3.84 15.33
C LYS A 81 9.44 2.54 14.76
N LYS A 82 9.98 2.06 13.64
CA LYS A 82 9.52 0.85 12.97
C LYS A 82 9.68 -0.40 13.85
N ALA A 83 10.80 -0.53 14.57
CA ALA A 83 11.00 -1.59 15.55
C ALA A 83 9.96 -1.55 16.68
N LEU A 84 9.67 -0.36 17.22
CA LEU A 84 8.60 -0.18 18.21
C LEU A 84 7.23 -0.56 17.64
N TYR A 85 6.93 -0.20 16.39
CA TYR A 85 5.66 -0.55 15.75
C TYR A 85 5.48 -2.06 15.63
N ILE A 86 6.52 -2.79 15.21
CA ILE A 86 6.46 -4.25 15.12
C ILE A 86 6.11 -4.85 16.48
N LYS A 87 6.86 -4.46 17.52
CA LYS A 87 6.69 -4.99 18.88
C LYS A 87 5.30 -4.69 19.44
N GLU A 88 4.83 -3.45 19.30
CA GLU A 88 3.53 -3.03 19.82
C GLU A 88 2.37 -3.62 19.01
N ILE A 89 2.47 -3.74 17.69
CA ILE A 89 1.46 -4.44 16.89
C ILE A 89 1.33 -5.89 17.36
N ALA A 90 2.46 -6.59 17.54
CA ALA A 90 2.47 -7.97 18.02
C ALA A 90 1.85 -8.06 19.43
N ARG A 91 2.26 -7.18 20.35
CA ARG A 91 1.70 -7.13 21.72
C ARG A 91 0.19 -6.94 21.70
N ILE A 92 -0.30 -5.93 20.97
CA ILE A 92 -1.74 -5.64 20.91
C ILE A 92 -2.50 -6.84 20.35
N ILE A 93 -2.03 -7.47 19.28
CA ILE A 93 -2.73 -8.63 18.70
C ILE A 93 -2.75 -9.80 19.68
N VAL A 94 -1.63 -10.08 20.37
CA VAL A 94 -1.57 -11.17 21.35
C VAL A 94 -2.41 -10.88 22.57
N ASP A 95 -2.22 -9.72 23.22
CA ASP A 95 -2.77 -9.43 24.53
C ASP A 95 -4.24 -8.98 24.47
N ASP A 96 -4.60 -8.14 23.47
CA ASP A 96 -5.92 -7.52 23.40
C ASP A 96 -6.88 -8.31 22.47
N TYR A 97 -6.34 -9.14 21.56
CA TYR A 97 -7.11 -9.89 20.56
C TYR A 97 -6.80 -11.39 20.53
N ASN A 98 -6.21 -11.96 21.60
CA ASN A 98 -5.92 -13.39 21.76
C ASN A 98 -5.15 -14.00 20.56
N GLY A 99 -4.20 -13.28 19.98
CA GLY A 99 -3.40 -13.70 18.83
C GLY A 99 -4.14 -13.65 17.48
N ILE A 100 -5.39 -13.19 17.45
CA ILE A 100 -6.20 -13.10 16.22
C ILE A 100 -6.19 -11.68 15.70
N MET A 101 -5.71 -11.47 14.48
CA MET A 101 -5.68 -10.13 13.88
C MET A 101 -7.10 -9.56 13.74
N PRO A 102 -7.38 -8.36 14.31
CA PRO A 102 -8.72 -7.76 14.24
C PRO A 102 -9.11 -7.40 12.80
N ARG A 103 -10.40 -7.55 12.48
CA ARG A 103 -10.98 -7.24 11.15
C ARG A 103 -11.77 -5.93 11.13
N LYS A 104 -11.80 -5.18 12.23
CA LYS A 104 -12.49 -3.88 12.30
C LYS A 104 -11.48 -2.75 12.15
N ARG A 105 -11.79 -1.81 11.24
CA ARG A 105 -10.96 -0.63 10.99
C ARG A 105 -10.56 0.12 12.26
N LYS A 106 -11.54 0.41 13.12
CA LYS A 106 -11.33 1.14 14.37
C LYS A 106 -10.32 0.48 15.32
N ASP A 107 -10.19 -0.84 15.25
CA ASP A 107 -9.28 -1.59 16.12
C ASP A 107 -7.87 -1.61 15.54
N LEU A 108 -7.74 -1.72 14.23
CA LEU A 108 -6.46 -1.61 13.54
C LEU A 108 -5.86 -0.20 13.62
N GLU A 109 -6.67 0.84 13.46
CA GLU A 109 -6.20 2.25 13.50
C GLU A 109 -5.74 2.70 14.90
N LYS A 110 -5.99 1.90 15.95
CA LYS A 110 -5.39 2.12 17.30
C LYS A 110 -3.92 1.67 17.37
N MET A 111 -3.49 0.81 16.46
CA MET A 111 -2.13 0.27 16.45
C MET A 111 -1.14 1.34 15.96
N PRO A 112 0.06 1.42 16.54
CA PRO A 112 1.03 2.43 16.15
C PRO A 112 1.52 2.22 14.70
N GLY A 113 1.56 3.31 13.94
CA GLY A 113 1.93 3.28 12.51
C GLY A 113 0.83 2.78 11.57
N VAL A 114 -0.33 2.40 12.09
CA VAL A 114 -1.47 1.91 11.31
C VAL A 114 -2.50 3.02 11.15
N GLY A 115 -2.50 3.69 10.01
CA GLY A 115 -3.47 4.71 9.66
C GLY A 115 -4.44 4.25 8.57
N ARG A 116 -5.31 5.18 8.14
CA ARG A 116 -6.31 4.94 7.08
C ARG A 116 -5.74 4.26 5.83
N LYS A 117 -4.58 4.73 5.34
CA LYS A 117 -3.94 4.15 4.15
C LYS A 117 -3.55 2.69 4.39
N THR A 118 -2.91 2.39 5.52
CA THR A 118 -2.49 1.03 5.90
C THR A 118 -3.69 0.09 5.94
N VAL A 119 -4.79 0.52 6.58
CA VAL A 119 -6.00 -0.30 6.66
C VAL A 119 -6.66 -0.48 5.28
N ASN A 120 -6.68 0.55 4.42
CA ASN A 120 -7.23 0.42 3.07
C ASN A 120 -6.43 -0.60 2.24
N VAL A 121 -5.09 -0.60 2.30
CA VAL A 121 -4.25 -1.58 1.60
C VAL A 121 -4.50 -2.98 2.17
N LEU A 122 -4.45 -3.11 3.49
CA LEU A 122 -4.66 -4.39 4.19
C LEU A 122 -6.00 -5.02 3.84
N PHE A 123 -7.10 -4.25 3.93
CA PHE A 123 -8.44 -4.74 3.66
C PHE A 123 -8.63 -5.14 2.20
N GLY A 124 -8.07 -4.34 1.29
CA GLY A 124 -8.12 -4.65 -0.13
C GLY A 124 -7.31 -5.89 -0.50
N GLU A 125 -6.15 -6.11 0.13
CA GLU A 125 -5.30 -7.26 -0.15
C GLU A 125 -5.85 -8.56 0.45
N LEU A 126 -6.35 -8.50 1.68
CA LEU A 126 -6.99 -9.64 2.36
C LEU A 126 -8.47 -9.84 1.98
N GLU A 127 -8.97 -9.09 1.01
CA GLU A 127 -10.36 -9.16 0.54
C GLU A 127 -11.43 -9.00 1.65
N ILE A 128 -11.08 -8.30 2.73
CA ILE A 128 -12.00 -8.04 3.84
C ILE A 128 -13.08 -7.05 3.41
N GLU A 129 -12.68 -6.01 2.69
CA GLU A 129 -13.56 -4.96 2.17
C GLU A 129 -12.92 -4.33 0.93
N PRO A 130 -13.68 -4.11 -0.17
CA PRO A 130 -13.16 -3.38 -1.33
C PRO A 130 -12.66 -1.99 -0.94
N ASN A 131 -11.41 -1.67 -1.30
CA ASN A 131 -10.79 -0.42 -0.91
C ASN A 131 -9.87 0.14 -2.00
N ILE A 132 -9.72 1.47 -1.98
CA ILE A 132 -8.71 2.18 -2.75
C ILE A 132 -7.83 2.94 -1.75
N ALA A 133 -6.58 2.56 -1.63
CA ALA A 133 -5.61 3.34 -0.88
C ALA A 133 -4.96 4.38 -1.82
N VAL A 134 -4.74 5.59 -1.31
CA VAL A 134 -4.11 6.66 -2.08
C VAL A 134 -2.71 6.90 -1.54
N ASP A 135 -1.72 6.52 -2.34
CA ASP A 135 -0.31 6.81 -2.10
C ASP A 135 0.21 7.87 -3.09
N THR A 136 1.50 8.09 -3.10
CA THR A 136 2.13 9.07 -4.02
C THR A 136 1.99 8.68 -5.49
N HIS A 137 1.96 7.38 -5.81
CA HIS A 137 1.74 6.88 -7.17
C HIS A 137 0.29 7.12 -7.61
N VAL A 138 -0.66 6.69 -6.80
CA VAL A 138 -2.10 6.89 -7.06
C VAL A 138 -2.43 8.37 -7.14
N THR A 139 -1.90 9.20 -6.23
CA THR A 139 -2.07 10.67 -6.26
C THR A 139 -1.62 11.24 -7.60
N ARG A 140 -0.39 10.96 -8.01
CA ARG A 140 0.18 11.48 -9.25
C ARG A 140 -0.60 11.02 -10.49
N VAL A 141 -0.87 9.72 -10.58
CA VAL A 141 -1.60 9.15 -11.70
C VAL A 141 -3.01 9.73 -11.79
N SER A 142 -3.72 9.83 -10.67
CA SER A 142 -5.08 10.37 -10.62
C SER A 142 -5.15 11.82 -11.09
N LYS A 143 -4.20 12.65 -10.68
CA LYS A 143 -4.09 14.05 -11.12
C LYS A 143 -3.76 14.13 -12.61
N ARG A 144 -2.75 13.41 -13.07
CA ARG A 144 -2.34 13.38 -14.48
C ARG A 144 -3.45 12.88 -15.41
N LEU A 145 -4.18 11.86 -15.03
CA LEU A 145 -5.28 11.31 -15.82
C LEU A 145 -6.62 12.08 -15.64
N GLY A 146 -6.65 13.13 -14.82
CA GLY A 146 -7.85 13.94 -14.58
C GLY A 146 -8.95 13.20 -13.83
N LEU A 147 -8.59 12.17 -13.08
CA LEU A 147 -9.47 11.50 -12.13
C LEU A 147 -9.66 12.34 -10.87
N ALA A 148 -8.68 13.18 -10.55
CA ALA A 148 -8.67 14.12 -9.45
C ALA A 148 -8.21 15.51 -9.93
N LYS A 149 -8.46 16.55 -9.13
CA LYS A 149 -7.98 17.91 -9.35
C LYS A 149 -6.56 18.06 -8.77
N GLU A 150 -5.83 19.09 -9.22
CA GLU A 150 -4.45 19.34 -8.76
C GLU A 150 -4.38 19.59 -7.24
N ASN A 151 -5.32 20.35 -6.71
CA ASN A 151 -5.36 20.73 -5.29
C ASN A 151 -6.09 19.73 -4.38
N ASP A 152 -6.55 18.60 -4.92
CA ASP A 152 -7.21 17.59 -4.09
C ASP A 152 -6.21 16.96 -3.11
N ASP A 153 -6.63 16.82 -1.87
CA ASP A 153 -5.91 16.05 -0.87
C ASP A 153 -6.11 14.53 -1.06
N VAL A 154 -5.42 13.73 -0.25
CA VAL A 154 -5.44 12.26 -0.36
C VAL A 154 -6.85 11.70 -0.14
N TYR A 155 -7.61 12.24 0.80
CA TYR A 155 -8.96 11.80 1.10
C TYR A 155 -9.94 12.16 -0.03
N GLU A 156 -9.84 13.36 -0.55
CA GLU A 156 -10.65 13.79 -1.70
C GLU A 156 -10.39 12.95 -2.94
N ILE A 157 -9.12 12.59 -3.20
CA ILE A 157 -8.74 11.69 -4.29
C ILE A 157 -9.39 10.32 -4.07
N GLU A 158 -9.27 9.74 -2.87
CA GLU A 158 -9.89 8.46 -2.53
C GLU A 158 -11.40 8.50 -2.82
N MET A 159 -12.11 9.53 -2.34
CA MET A 159 -13.55 9.65 -2.54
C MET A 159 -13.94 9.82 -4.02
N LYS A 160 -13.12 10.53 -4.80
CA LYS A 160 -13.35 10.68 -6.24
C LYS A 160 -13.11 9.37 -6.99
N LEU A 161 -12.09 8.61 -6.65
CA LEU A 161 -11.83 7.31 -7.26
C LEU A 161 -12.96 6.32 -6.94
N ARG A 162 -13.41 6.26 -5.68
CA ARG A 162 -14.54 5.41 -5.27
C ARG A 162 -15.83 5.73 -5.99
N ARG A 163 -16.08 6.99 -6.35
CA ARG A 163 -17.24 7.40 -7.14
C ARG A 163 -17.12 7.09 -8.63
N LYS A 164 -15.91 7.04 -9.16
CA LYS A 164 -15.63 6.82 -10.59
C LYS A 164 -15.54 5.35 -10.96
N PHE A 165 -15.01 4.51 -10.08
CA PHE A 165 -14.88 3.09 -10.31
C PHE A 165 -15.99 2.30 -9.62
N LYS A 166 -16.38 1.18 -10.19
CA LYS A 166 -17.33 0.25 -9.56
C LYS A 166 -16.72 -0.36 -8.30
N ARG A 167 -17.52 -0.54 -7.25
CA ARG A 167 -17.04 -0.98 -5.93
C ARG A 167 -16.32 -2.33 -5.97
N ASP A 168 -16.84 -3.27 -6.73
CA ASP A 168 -16.27 -4.61 -6.92
C ASP A 168 -14.90 -4.60 -7.61
N THR A 169 -14.56 -3.52 -8.33
CA THR A 169 -13.27 -3.37 -9.00
C THR A 169 -12.22 -2.61 -8.17
N TRP A 170 -12.55 -2.03 -7.01
CA TRP A 170 -11.68 -1.11 -6.28
C TRP A 170 -10.32 -1.72 -5.94
N ASN A 171 -10.27 -2.94 -5.44
CA ASN A 171 -9.00 -3.61 -5.09
C ASN A 171 -8.11 -3.77 -6.32
N LYS A 172 -8.68 -4.19 -7.44
CA LYS A 172 -7.95 -4.32 -8.71
C LYS A 172 -7.48 -2.96 -9.24
N ARG A 173 -8.37 -1.97 -9.27
CA ARG A 173 -8.04 -0.61 -9.73
C ARG A 173 -6.98 0.06 -8.86
N HIS A 174 -7.03 -0.14 -7.55
CA HIS A 174 -5.97 0.31 -6.66
C HIS A 174 -4.61 -0.24 -7.09
N LYS A 175 -4.48 -1.56 -7.18
CA LYS A 175 -3.23 -2.23 -7.59
C LYS A 175 -2.75 -1.77 -8.96
N GLN A 176 -3.66 -1.67 -9.94
CA GLN A 176 -3.33 -1.16 -11.28
C GLN A 176 -2.80 0.28 -11.25
N LEU A 177 -3.43 1.19 -10.52
CA LEU A 177 -2.99 2.58 -10.39
C LEU A 177 -1.62 2.69 -9.72
N VAL A 178 -1.35 1.89 -8.68
CA VAL A 178 -0.04 1.82 -8.02
C VAL A 178 1.03 1.35 -9.00
N LEU A 179 0.83 0.20 -9.65
CA LEU A 179 1.80 -0.40 -10.57
C LEU A 179 2.01 0.45 -11.82
N PHE A 180 0.94 1.01 -12.38
CA PHE A 180 1.03 1.96 -13.49
C PHE A 180 1.86 3.20 -13.12
N GLY A 181 1.64 3.75 -11.93
CA GLY A 181 2.43 4.86 -11.42
C GLY A 181 3.89 4.48 -11.13
N ARG A 182 4.14 3.27 -10.70
CA ARG A 182 5.47 2.79 -10.34
C ARG A 182 6.33 2.50 -11.57
N TYR A 183 5.77 1.85 -12.57
CA TYR A 183 6.55 1.31 -13.69
C TYR A 183 6.43 2.13 -14.98
N TYR A 184 5.28 2.75 -15.27
CA TYR A 184 5.00 3.43 -16.53
C TYR A 184 4.88 4.95 -16.35
N CYS A 185 3.91 5.42 -15.58
CA CYS A 185 3.67 6.85 -15.34
C CYS A 185 4.54 7.38 -14.19
N LYS A 186 5.87 7.20 -14.29
CA LYS A 186 6.85 7.57 -13.28
C LYS A 186 6.83 9.07 -12.98
N ALA A 187 7.34 9.48 -11.81
CA ALA A 187 7.47 10.89 -11.46
C ALA A 187 8.45 11.59 -12.40
N ILE A 188 9.58 10.95 -12.65
CA ILE A 188 10.65 11.40 -13.55
C ILE A 188 10.69 10.47 -14.75
N LYS A 189 10.76 11.03 -15.98
CA LYS A 189 10.81 10.30 -17.24
C LYS A 189 9.69 9.24 -17.36
N PRO A 190 8.41 9.65 -17.34
CA PRO A 190 7.29 8.73 -17.60
C PRO A 190 7.36 8.21 -19.06
N GLU A 191 6.83 7.02 -19.29
CA GLU A 191 6.80 6.38 -20.60
C GLU A 191 5.63 6.90 -21.46
N CYS A 192 5.68 8.20 -21.82
CA CYS A 192 4.58 8.87 -22.50
C CYS A 192 4.43 8.48 -23.99
N ASP A 193 5.50 8.06 -24.65
CA ASP A 193 5.48 7.79 -26.09
C ASP A 193 4.64 6.54 -26.43
N THR A 194 4.66 5.55 -25.57
CA THR A 194 3.88 4.30 -25.71
C THR A 194 2.55 4.35 -24.96
N CYS A 195 2.26 5.43 -24.23
CA CYS A 195 1.07 5.53 -23.38
C CYS A 195 -0.19 5.85 -24.19
N LYS A 196 -1.13 4.91 -24.29
CA LYS A 196 -2.41 5.11 -24.98
C LYS A 196 -3.30 6.20 -24.35
N LEU A 197 -2.99 6.63 -23.12
CA LEU A 197 -3.72 7.70 -22.42
C LEU A 197 -3.11 9.10 -22.66
N LYS A 198 -2.07 9.22 -23.52
CA LYS A 198 -1.36 10.49 -23.79
C LYS A 198 -2.32 11.64 -24.15
N ASN A 199 -3.33 11.36 -24.97
CA ASN A 199 -4.26 12.37 -25.48
C ASN A 199 -5.22 12.92 -24.41
N ILE A 200 -5.56 12.14 -23.39
CA ILE A 200 -6.45 12.56 -22.29
C ILE A 200 -5.68 12.99 -21.04
N CYS A 201 -4.36 12.78 -21.03
CA CYS A 201 -3.49 13.10 -19.90
C CYS A 201 -3.31 14.60 -19.76
N LYS A 202 -3.30 15.12 -18.51
CA LYS A 202 -3.09 16.54 -18.18
C LYS A 202 -1.63 16.91 -17.93
N GLU A 203 -0.72 15.93 -17.95
CA GLU A 203 0.71 16.20 -17.79
C GLU A 203 1.22 17.10 -18.92
N LYS A 204 1.91 18.19 -18.56
CA LYS A 204 2.42 19.19 -19.50
C LYS A 204 3.70 18.71 -20.21
N ASN A 205 4.54 17.96 -19.53
CA ASN A 205 5.84 17.48 -20.02
C ASN A 205 5.75 16.04 -20.55
N LYS A 206 4.93 15.81 -21.56
CA LYS A 206 4.74 14.51 -22.22
C LYS A 206 5.85 14.26 -23.26
N LYS A 207 7.09 14.26 -22.81
CA LYS A 207 8.23 13.90 -23.68
C LYS A 207 8.45 12.40 -23.65
#